data_569e874e8a7a3ca524c93864951d801a
#
_entry.id   569e874e8a7a3ca524c93864951d801a
#
_cell.length_a   1.000
_cell.length_b   1.000
_cell.length_c   1.000
_cell.angle_alpha   90.00
_cell.angle_beta   90.00
_cell.angle_gamma   90.00
#
_symmetry.space_group_name_H-M   'P 1'
#
loop_
_entity.id
_entity.type
_entity.pdbx_description
1 polymer ?
#
loop_
_entity_poly.entity_id
_entity_poly.type
_entity_poly.pdbx_seq_one_letter_code
_entity_poly.pdbx_strand_id
1 'polypeptide(L)'
;ERFGSAPKADLKRLISCIIYLANNPVERRICVRAEEYRWNFIAYIGSACPFSEKFYVKGLSKRLKRALKNVDWHALNNKYLTYPVIDALYRGLKNREKKILTDYIIVRYNVIDYEKVMCHFDSYDQLLTAIHSTTGSEYDLNEDKDRFSDGVYRDFIRILKQMGIKDIRNVIMLDDDTKFDIAKNLLRASNSHLRQVYKFLHIVHGSA
;
A
#
# COMPACT_ATOMS: atom_id res chain seq x y z
N GLU A 1 -12.83 -1.07 -11.90
CA GLU A 1 -12.02 -2.29 -12.14
C GLU A 1 -12.42 -3.38 -11.14
N ARG A 2 -12.62 -4.61 -11.62
CA ARG A 2 -12.83 -5.76 -10.73
C ARG A 2 -11.47 -6.20 -10.21
N PHE A 3 -11.29 -6.24 -8.91
CA PHE A 3 -10.13 -6.86 -8.30
C PHE A 3 -10.15 -8.37 -8.59
N GLY A 4 -9.12 -8.84 -9.28
CA GLY A 4 -8.89 -10.27 -9.41
C GLY A 4 -8.35 -10.81 -8.09
N SER A 5 -8.95 -11.87 -7.55
CA SER A 5 -8.39 -12.62 -6.43
C SER A 5 -8.18 -14.07 -6.87
N ALA A 6 -7.02 -14.62 -6.53
CA ALA A 6 -6.72 -16.02 -6.74
C ALA A 6 -6.28 -16.66 -5.42
N PRO A 7 -6.83 -17.85 -5.06
CA PRO A 7 -6.41 -18.54 -3.85
C PRO A 7 -4.94 -18.95 -3.97
N LYS A 8 -4.18 -18.79 -2.89
CA LYS A 8 -2.80 -19.27 -2.76
C LYS A 8 -2.84 -20.66 -2.13
N ALA A 9 -3.23 -21.67 -2.92
CA ALA A 9 -3.38 -23.04 -2.43
C ALA A 9 -2.04 -23.74 -2.12
N ASP A 10 -0.94 -23.27 -2.68
CA ASP A 10 0.40 -23.80 -2.45
C ASP A 10 1.09 -22.99 -1.33
N LEU A 11 1.62 -23.73 -0.34
CA LEU A 11 2.34 -23.17 0.79
C LEU A 11 3.52 -22.28 0.36
N LYS A 12 4.29 -22.70 -0.64
CA LYS A 12 5.41 -21.91 -1.17
C LYS A 12 4.94 -20.56 -1.70
N ARG A 13 3.83 -20.54 -2.43
CA ARG A 13 3.25 -19.30 -2.96
C ARG A 13 2.68 -18.42 -1.85
N LEU A 14 2.14 -19.02 -0.79
CA LEU A 14 1.64 -18.25 0.36
C LEU A 14 2.79 -17.56 1.10
N ILE A 15 3.86 -18.30 1.43
CA ILE A 15 5.07 -17.75 2.07
C ILE A 15 5.67 -16.64 1.20
N SER A 16 5.79 -16.88 -0.11
CA SER A 16 6.26 -15.89 -1.07
C SER A 16 5.42 -14.62 -1.03
N CYS A 17 4.11 -14.76 -0.98
CA CYS A 17 3.19 -13.61 -0.91
C CYS A 17 3.36 -12.82 0.40
N ILE A 18 3.52 -13.50 1.53
CA ILE A 18 3.77 -12.85 2.83
C ILE A 18 5.06 -12.02 2.77
N ILE A 19 6.15 -12.60 2.27
CA ILE A 19 7.45 -11.94 2.16
C ILE A 19 7.37 -10.77 1.17
N TYR A 20 6.72 -10.94 0.03
CA TYR A 20 6.51 -9.87 -0.96
C TYR A 20 5.74 -8.68 -0.35
N LEU A 21 4.62 -8.94 0.33
CA LEU A 21 3.84 -7.90 0.99
C LEU A 21 4.65 -7.16 2.05
N ALA A 22 5.48 -7.90 2.81
CA ALA A 22 6.38 -7.32 3.81
C ALA A 22 7.44 -6.41 3.17
N ASN A 23 8.03 -6.82 2.04
CA ASN A 23 9.10 -6.09 1.36
C ASN A 23 8.62 -4.95 0.46
N ASN A 24 7.34 -4.85 0.17
CA ASN A 24 6.80 -3.80 -0.70
C ASN A 24 7.26 -2.36 -0.32
N PRO A 25 7.26 -1.95 0.97
CA PRO A 25 7.79 -0.63 1.34
C PRO A 25 9.29 -0.47 1.11
N VAL A 26 10.08 -1.54 1.26
CA VAL A 26 11.53 -1.55 1.01
C VAL A 26 11.81 -1.41 -0.49
N GLU A 27 11.12 -2.18 -1.32
CA GLU A 27 11.22 -2.10 -2.78
C GLU A 27 10.84 -0.70 -3.31
N ARG A 28 9.85 -0.06 -2.68
CA ARG A 28 9.44 1.32 -2.99
C ARG A 28 10.35 2.38 -2.35
N ARG A 29 11.43 1.97 -1.64
CA ARG A 29 12.38 2.86 -0.97
C ARG A 29 11.72 3.80 0.07
N ILE A 30 10.64 3.35 0.70
CA ILE A 30 9.95 4.08 1.78
C ILE A 30 10.71 3.90 3.10
N CYS A 31 11.31 2.73 3.29
CA CYS A 31 12.13 2.39 4.45
C CYS A 31 13.31 1.51 4.03
N VAL A 32 14.28 1.36 4.93
CA VAL A 32 15.46 0.48 4.69
C VAL A 32 15.11 -0.97 5.05
N ARG A 33 14.34 -1.18 6.09
CA ARG A 33 13.90 -2.50 6.56
C ARG A 33 12.39 -2.54 6.73
N ALA A 34 11.79 -3.67 6.41
CA ALA A 34 10.35 -3.86 6.44
C ALA A 34 9.72 -3.59 7.82
N GLU A 35 10.39 -4.02 8.89
CA GLU A 35 9.98 -3.84 10.29
C GLU A 35 10.13 -2.38 10.80
N GLU A 36 10.87 -1.55 10.09
CA GLU A 36 11.02 -0.12 10.41
C GLU A 36 9.85 0.73 9.88
N TYR A 37 9.04 0.16 9.00
CA TYR A 37 7.90 0.88 8.44
C TYR A 37 6.65 0.70 9.31
N ARG A 38 6.21 1.78 9.95
CA ARG A 38 5.09 1.79 10.90
C ARG A 38 3.80 1.17 10.37
N TRP A 39 3.54 1.30 9.09
CA TRP A 39 2.31 0.81 8.44
C TRP A 39 2.45 -0.62 7.89
N ASN A 40 3.57 -1.28 8.20
CA ASN A 40 3.80 -2.66 7.83
C ASN A 40 3.38 -3.59 8.97
N PHE A 41 2.63 -4.63 8.65
CA PHE A 41 2.18 -5.62 9.63
C PHE A 41 3.34 -6.33 10.34
N ILE A 42 4.48 -6.48 9.68
CA ILE A 42 5.68 -7.12 10.23
C ILE A 42 6.14 -6.47 11.53
N ALA A 43 6.07 -5.13 11.62
CA ALA A 43 6.48 -4.40 12.81
C ALA A 43 5.68 -4.83 14.06
N TYR A 44 4.43 -5.27 13.88
CA TYR A 44 3.50 -5.58 14.98
C TYR A 44 3.43 -7.06 15.35
N ILE A 45 4.07 -7.94 14.59
CA ILE A 45 4.19 -9.37 14.94
C ILE A 45 5.04 -9.53 16.22
N GLY A 46 6.17 -8.83 16.29
CA GLY A 46 7.08 -8.95 17.44
C GLY A 46 6.67 -8.13 18.66
N SER A 47 5.85 -7.09 18.49
CA SER A 47 5.45 -6.19 19.57
C SER A 47 4.17 -5.41 19.24
N ALA A 48 3.29 -5.24 20.20
CA ALA A 48 2.13 -4.37 20.07
C ALA A 48 2.45 -2.86 20.08
N CYS A 49 3.69 -2.48 20.39
CA CYS A 49 4.13 -1.08 20.46
C CYS A 49 5.55 -0.90 19.90
N PRO A 50 5.80 -1.26 18.62
CA PRO A 50 7.15 -1.25 18.04
C PRO A 50 7.73 0.16 17.88
N PHE A 51 6.89 1.20 17.80
CA PHE A 51 7.32 2.60 17.57
C PHE A 51 7.05 3.51 18.77
N SER A 52 6.55 2.94 19.87
CA SER A 52 6.31 3.67 21.11
C SER A 52 6.83 2.88 22.30
N GLU A 53 6.95 3.54 23.44
CA GLU A 53 7.31 2.88 24.68
C GLU A 53 6.16 2.02 25.19
N LYS A 54 6.48 0.88 25.82
CA LYS A 54 5.49 0.12 26.58
C LYS A 54 4.85 1.02 27.63
N PHE A 55 3.56 0.95 27.74
CA PHE A 55 2.83 1.82 28.66
C PHE A 55 1.87 1.02 29.53
N TYR A 56 1.65 1.53 30.73
CA TYR A 56 0.58 1.08 31.62
C TYR A 56 -0.49 2.15 31.68
N VAL A 57 -1.75 1.76 31.54
CA VAL A 57 -2.89 2.68 31.50
C VAL A 57 -2.92 3.63 32.71
N LYS A 58 -2.50 3.16 33.89
CA LYS A 58 -2.45 3.99 35.10
C LYS A 58 -1.56 5.24 34.96
N GLY A 59 -0.43 5.13 34.25
CA GLY A 59 0.56 6.20 34.05
C GLY A 59 0.23 7.20 32.93
N LEU A 60 -0.83 6.97 32.16
CA LEU A 60 -1.17 7.82 31.03
C LEU A 60 -1.90 9.10 31.47
N SER A 61 -1.73 10.18 30.68
CA SER A 61 -2.51 11.41 30.87
C SER A 61 -4.03 11.16 30.71
N LYS A 62 -4.83 12.01 31.36
CA LYS A 62 -6.30 11.95 31.22
C LYS A 62 -6.74 12.08 29.78
N ARG A 63 -6.02 12.89 28.98
CA ARG A 63 -6.32 13.13 27.56
C ARG A 63 -6.05 11.87 26.72
N LEU A 64 -4.89 11.23 26.89
CA LEU A 64 -4.58 9.99 26.18
C LEU A 64 -5.54 8.86 26.57
N LYS A 65 -5.86 8.70 27.86
CA LYS A 65 -6.87 7.73 28.32
C LYS A 65 -8.23 7.91 27.64
N ARG A 66 -8.65 9.17 27.45
CA ARG A 66 -9.91 9.47 26.74
C ARG A 66 -9.80 9.12 25.27
N ALA A 67 -8.66 9.41 24.64
CA ALA A 67 -8.43 9.05 23.22
C ALA A 67 -8.46 7.55 23.00
N LEU A 68 -7.78 6.75 23.84
CA LEU A 68 -7.81 5.28 23.77
C LEU A 68 -9.23 4.72 23.94
N LYS A 69 -10.00 5.20 24.92
CA LYS A 69 -11.40 4.80 25.12
C LYS A 69 -12.28 5.13 23.88
N ASN A 70 -12.02 6.27 23.25
CA ASN A 70 -12.75 6.66 22.05
C ASN A 70 -12.43 5.74 20.86
N VAL A 71 -11.16 5.36 20.69
CA VAL A 71 -10.74 4.35 19.69
C VAL A 71 -11.44 3.03 19.93
N ASP A 72 -11.47 2.55 21.20
CA ASP A 72 -12.15 1.32 21.56
C ASP A 72 -13.65 1.37 21.25
N TRP A 73 -14.29 2.49 21.59
CA TRP A 73 -15.71 2.68 21.29
C TRP A 73 -16.01 2.59 19.80
N HIS A 74 -15.20 3.24 18.95
CA HIS A 74 -15.36 3.16 17.50
C HIS A 74 -15.16 1.73 17.01
N ALA A 75 -14.11 1.06 17.44
CA ALA A 75 -13.80 -0.30 17.01
C ALA A 75 -14.89 -1.30 17.44
N LEU A 76 -15.38 -1.22 18.69
CA LEU A 76 -16.45 -2.08 19.21
C LEU A 76 -17.78 -1.87 18.49
N ASN A 77 -18.02 -0.67 17.95
CA ASN A 77 -19.22 -0.35 17.18
C ASN A 77 -19.01 -0.50 15.65
N ASN A 78 -17.94 -1.17 15.22
CA ASN A 78 -17.59 -1.36 13.80
C ASN A 78 -17.54 -0.05 13.01
N LYS A 79 -17.09 1.04 13.64
CA LYS A 79 -16.97 2.36 13.03
C LYS A 79 -15.52 2.65 12.66
N TYR A 80 -15.32 3.18 11.46
CA TYR A 80 -14.01 3.66 11.04
C TYR A 80 -13.66 4.99 11.72
N LEU A 81 -12.37 5.22 11.93
CA LEU A 81 -11.86 6.51 12.36
C LEU A 81 -11.74 7.42 11.12
N THR A 82 -12.66 8.36 10.99
CA THR A 82 -12.60 9.38 9.92
C THR A 82 -11.51 10.42 10.22
N TYR A 83 -11.05 11.15 9.22
CA TYR A 83 -10.03 12.19 9.42
C TYR A 83 -10.39 13.20 10.53
N PRO A 84 -11.62 13.75 10.61
CA PRO A 84 -11.99 14.64 11.71
C PRO A 84 -11.89 13.98 13.09
N VAL A 85 -12.25 12.69 13.20
CA VAL A 85 -12.12 11.92 14.44
C VAL A 85 -10.64 11.74 14.81
N ILE A 86 -9.80 11.36 13.84
CA ILE A 86 -8.36 11.21 14.04
C ILE A 86 -7.75 12.53 14.50
N ASP A 87 -8.04 13.64 13.84
CA ASP A 87 -7.55 14.96 14.24
C ASP A 87 -7.96 15.35 15.67
N ALA A 88 -9.22 15.06 16.04
CA ALA A 88 -9.70 15.30 17.39
C ALA A 88 -8.98 14.44 18.44
N LEU A 89 -8.70 13.16 18.12
CA LEU A 89 -7.96 12.25 19.00
C LEU A 89 -6.52 12.70 19.23
N TYR A 90 -5.85 13.21 18.22
CA TYR A 90 -4.46 13.66 18.29
C TYR A 90 -4.29 15.07 18.88
N ARG A 91 -5.36 15.85 18.93
CA ARG A 91 -5.33 17.26 19.37
C ARG A 91 -4.84 17.38 20.82
N GLY A 92 -3.74 18.13 20.98
CA GLY A 92 -3.16 18.45 22.28
C GLY A 92 -2.48 17.27 22.98
N LEU A 93 -2.20 16.17 22.28
CA LEU A 93 -1.31 15.11 22.75
C LEU A 93 0.15 15.51 22.50
N LYS A 94 1.04 15.13 23.44
CA LYS A 94 2.50 15.26 23.27
C LYS A 94 2.99 14.25 22.23
N ASN A 95 4.16 14.47 21.62
CA ASN A 95 4.72 13.58 20.59
C ASN A 95 4.85 12.13 21.06
N ARG A 96 5.26 11.89 22.31
CA ARG A 96 5.29 10.56 22.93
C ARG A 96 3.90 9.91 22.95
N GLU A 97 2.89 10.65 23.36
CA GLU A 97 1.51 10.15 23.44
C GLU A 97 0.91 9.90 22.07
N LYS A 98 1.25 10.70 21.07
CA LYS A 98 0.85 10.47 19.68
C LYS A 98 1.40 9.17 19.15
N LYS A 99 2.66 8.83 19.46
CA LYS A 99 3.25 7.54 19.07
C LYS A 99 2.48 6.35 19.67
N ILE A 100 2.17 6.45 20.98
CA ILE A 100 1.39 5.42 21.69
C ILE A 100 0.01 5.27 21.07
N LEU A 101 -0.69 6.38 20.83
CA LEU A 101 -2.02 6.35 20.23
C LEU A 101 -2.00 5.75 18.82
N THR A 102 -0.96 6.05 18.01
CA THR A 102 -0.83 5.50 16.67
C THR A 102 -0.67 3.98 16.70
N ASP A 103 0.26 3.47 17.51
CA ASP A 103 0.47 2.02 17.65
C ASP A 103 -0.81 1.34 18.16
N TYR A 104 -1.48 1.95 19.13
CA TYR A 104 -2.74 1.44 19.65
C TYR A 104 -3.84 1.35 18.59
N ILE A 105 -4.00 2.39 17.76
CA ILE A 105 -4.97 2.39 16.65
C ILE A 105 -4.65 1.26 15.66
N ILE A 106 -3.38 1.13 15.27
CA ILE A 106 -2.97 0.09 14.31
C ILE A 106 -3.29 -1.30 14.85
N VAL A 107 -2.91 -1.58 16.09
CA VAL A 107 -3.20 -2.88 16.72
C VAL A 107 -4.71 -3.11 16.86
N ARG A 108 -5.47 -2.08 17.25
CA ARG A 108 -6.92 -2.20 17.50
C ARG A 108 -7.74 -2.43 16.23
N TYR A 109 -7.28 -1.90 15.09
CA TYR A 109 -7.92 -2.07 13.78
C TYR A 109 -7.23 -3.12 12.91
N ASN A 110 -6.23 -3.83 13.45
CA ASN A 110 -5.57 -4.90 12.73
C ASN A 110 -6.55 -6.06 12.46
N VAL A 111 -6.56 -6.53 11.23
CA VAL A 111 -7.35 -7.67 10.77
C VAL A 111 -6.48 -8.87 10.39
N ILE A 112 -5.15 -8.74 10.53
CA ILE A 112 -4.20 -9.78 10.16
C ILE A 112 -4.09 -10.79 11.31
N ASP A 113 -4.27 -12.04 11.00
CA ASP A 113 -4.06 -13.16 11.90
C ASP A 113 -2.55 -13.48 11.96
N TYR A 114 -1.87 -12.91 12.93
CA TYR A 114 -0.43 -13.09 13.10
C TYR A 114 -0.05 -14.54 13.43
N GLU A 115 -0.89 -15.29 14.11
CA GLU A 115 -0.64 -16.71 14.41
C GLU A 115 -0.60 -17.51 13.12
N LYS A 116 -1.54 -17.25 12.19
CA LYS A 116 -1.53 -17.88 10.86
C LYS A 116 -0.34 -17.43 10.00
N VAL A 117 0.15 -16.22 10.15
CA VAL A 117 1.38 -15.81 9.48
C VAL A 117 2.57 -16.57 10.05
N MET A 118 2.66 -16.62 11.39
CA MET A 118 3.80 -17.19 12.09
C MET A 118 3.86 -18.71 12.04
N CYS A 119 2.74 -19.44 11.82
CA CYS A 119 2.77 -20.90 11.71
C CYS A 119 3.61 -21.43 10.54
N HIS A 120 4.02 -20.55 9.63
CA HIS A 120 4.89 -20.88 8.50
C HIS A 120 6.38 -20.62 8.75
N PHE A 121 6.74 -20.12 9.93
CA PHE A 121 8.10 -19.76 10.32
C PHE A 121 8.35 -20.23 11.75
N ASP A 122 9.58 -20.73 12.01
CA ASP A 122 9.94 -21.23 13.34
C ASP A 122 10.07 -20.13 14.39
N SER A 123 10.37 -18.90 13.95
CA SER A 123 10.50 -17.72 14.81
C SER A 123 10.31 -16.42 14.03
N TYR A 124 10.12 -15.33 14.76
CA TYR A 124 10.09 -13.99 14.17
C TYR A 124 11.41 -13.63 13.50
N ASP A 125 12.54 -14.04 14.08
CA ASP A 125 13.87 -13.80 13.50
C ASP A 125 14.06 -14.57 12.18
N GLN A 126 13.51 -15.79 12.07
CA GLN A 126 13.51 -16.53 10.80
C GLN A 126 12.69 -15.81 9.75
N LEU A 127 11.49 -15.30 10.09
CA LEU A 127 10.68 -14.49 9.19
C LEU A 127 11.45 -13.25 8.72
N LEU A 128 12.09 -12.50 9.64
CA LEU A 128 12.90 -11.34 9.27
C LEU A 128 14.09 -11.73 8.37
N THR A 129 14.76 -12.83 8.67
CA THR A 129 15.86 -13.35 7.84
C THR A 129 15.37 -13.66 6.42
N ALA A 130 14.21 -14.32 6.30
CA ALA A 130 13.60 -14.59 4.99
C ALA A 130 13.26 -13.31 4.23
N ILE A 131 12.71 -12.30 4.92
CA ILE A 131 12.38 -11.00 4.34
C ILE A 131 13.64 -10.26 3.87
N HIS A 132 14.69 -10.22 4.71
CA HIS A 132 15.92 -9.49 4.40
C HIS A 132 16.77 -10.19 3.34
N SER A 133 16.72 -11.52 3.25
CA SER A 133 17.45 -12.29 2.23
C SER A 133 16.82 -12.18 0.84
N THR A 134 15.57 -11.76 0.77
CA THR A 134 14.83 -11.66 -0.48
C THR A 134 15.11 -10.32 -1.13
N THR A 135 16.14 -10.27 -1.93
CA THR A 135 16.50 -9.10 -2.75
C THR A 135 15.69 -9.02 -4.03
N GLY A 136 14.37 -9.11 -3.95
CA GLY A 136 13.45 -8.80 -5.05
C GLY A 136 13.47 -9.71 -6.29
N SER A 137 14.48 -10.59 -6.44
CA SER A 137 14.66 -11.37 -7.67
C SER A 137 13.88 -12.70 -7.71
N GLU A 138 13.57 -13.31 -6.56
CA GLU A 138 12.85 -14.58 -6.52
C GLU A 138 11.32 -14.43 -6.56
N TYR A 139 10.83 -13.24 -6.27
CA TYR A 139 9.39 -12.89 -6.25
C TYR A 139 9.02 -11.98 -7.39
N ASP A 140 9.82 -11.97 -8.44
CA ASP A 140 9.43 -11.44 -9.73
C ASP A 140 8.22 -12.27 -10.21
N LEU A 141 7.07 -11.91 -9.67
CA LEU A 141 5.79 -12.22 -10.26
C LEU A 141 5.79 -11.49 -11.59
N ASN A 142 6.50 -11.93 -12.62
CA ASN A 142 6.48 -11.39 -13.98
C ASN A 142 5.69 -10.07 -14.15
N GLU A 143 5.72 -9.23 -13.14
CA GLU A 143 5.32 -7.86 -13.22
C GLU A 143 6.50 -7.19 -13.88
N ASP A 144 6.43 -7.05 -15.20
CA ASP A 144 7.33 -6.20 -15.95
C ASP A 144 7.45 -4.87 -15.19
N LYS A 145 8.49 -4.73 -14.37
CA LYS A 145 8.74 -3.52 -13.57
C LYS A 145 8.83 -2.28 -14.46
N ASP A 146 9.19 -2.48 -15.73
CA ASP A 146 9.22 -1.43 -16.74
C ASP A 146 7.87 -1.12 -17.38
N ARG A 147 6.90 -2.06 -17.34
CA ARG A 147 5.58 -1.86 -17.96
C ARG A 147 4.67 -0.91 -17.21
N PHE A 148 4.95 -0.62 -15.93
CA PHE A 148 4.10 0.20 -15.07
C PHE A 148 4.85 1.29 -14.32
N SER A 149 6.03 1.73 -14.83
CA SER A 149 6.70 2.87 -14.25
C SER A 149 5.85 4.11 -14.45
N ASP A 150 5.62 4.90 -13.40
CA ASP A 150 4.97 6.21 -13.46
C ASP A 150 5.64 7.13 -14.48
N GLY A 151 6.90 6.85 -14.86
CA GLY A 151 7.64 7.54 -15.89
C GLY A 151 6.93 7.54 -17.23
N VAL A 152 6.46 6.38 -17.69
CA VAL A 152 5.75 6.24 -18.98
C VAL A 152 4.46 7.07 -18.99
N TYR A 153 3.69 7.06 -17.89
CA TYR A 153 2.46 7.87 -17.79
C TYR A 153 2.75 9.37 -17.72
N ARG A 154 3.86 9.78 -17.10
CA ARG A 154 4.30 11.19 -17.13
C ARG A 154 4.69 11.62 -18.52
N ASP A 155 5.35 10.75 -19.29
CA ASP A 155 5.67 11.01 -20.69
C ASP A 155 4.41 11.15 -21.54
N PHE A 156 3.40 10.29 -21.34
CA PHE A 156 2.10 10.42 -21.99
C PHE A 156 1.45 11.78 -21.71
N ILE A 157 1.41 12.20 -20.45
CA ILE A 157 0.87 13.51 -20.07
C ILE A 157 1.64 14.65 -20.74
N ARG A 158 2.97 14.55 -20.82
CA ARG A 158 3.81 15.55 -21.48
C ARG A 158 3.49 15.64 -22.98
N ILE A 159 3.39 14.50 -23.66
CA ILE A 159 3.08 14.42 -25.09
C ILE A 159 1.68 14.98 -25.37
N LEU A 160 0.67 14.60 -24.56
CA LEU A 160 -0.69 15.13 -24.68
C LEU A 160 -0.73 16.67 -24.54
N LYS A 161 0.03 17.23 -23.59
CA LYS A 161 0.15 18.69 -23.45
C LYS A 161 0.78 19.35 -24.67
N GLN A 162 1.77 18.72 -25.30
CA GLN A 162 2.38 19.20 -26.56
C GLN A 162 1.39 19.14 -27.73
N MET A 163 0.46 18.17 -27.71
CA MET A 163 -0.64 18.08 -28.67
C MET A 163 -1.81 19.07 -28.37
N GLY A 164 -1.67 19.94 -27.37
CA GLY A 164 -2.69 20.93 -26.99
C GLY A 164 -3.76 20.41 -26.02
N ILE A 165 -3.68 19.17 -25.57
CA ILE A 165 -4.62 18.57 -24.61
C ILE A 165 -4.14 18.91 -23.20
N LYS A 166 -4.70 19.95 -22.60
CA LYS A 166 -4.29 20.45 -21.28
C LYS A 166 -4.81 19.60 -20.11
N ASP A 167 -6.01 19.04 -20.26
CA ASP A 167 -6.64 18.21 -19.22
C ASP A 167 -6.80 16.77 -19.72
N ILE A 168 -6.15 15.84 -19.00
CA ILE A 168 -6.18 14.41 -19.30
C ILE A 168 -7.60 13.83 -19.21
N ARG A 169 -8.49 14.41 -18.41
CA ARG A 169 -9.88 13.96 -18.27
C ARG A 169 -10.64 14.10 -19.58
N ASN A 170 -10.29 15.09 -20.39
CA ASN A 170 -10.92 15.29 -21.69
C ASN A 170 -10.62 14.15 -22.66
N VAL A 171 -9.48 13.48 -22.52
CA VAL A 171 -9.08 12.35 -23.37
C VAL A 171 -10.03 11.16 -23.19
N ILE A 172 -10.54 10.95 -21.98
CA ILE A 172 -11.46 9.83 -21.68
C ILE A 172 -12.80 10.01 -22.42
N MET A 173 -13.19 11.24 -22.65
CA MET A 173 -14.48 11.62 -23.28
C MET A 173 -14.40 11.72 -24.81
N LEU A 174 -13.21 11.56 -25.41
CA LEU A 174 -13.03 11.59 -26.87
C LEU A 174 -13.63 10.32 -27.50
N ASP A 175 -13.99 10.44 -28.77
CA ASP A 175 -14.40 9.31 -29.60
C ASP A 175 -13.23 8.34 -29.85
N ASP A 176 -13.56 7.11 -30.22
CA ASP A 176 -12.55 6.06 -30.37
C ASP A 176 -11.57 6.33 -31.52
N ASP A 177 -12.01 6.94 -32.63
CA ASP A 177 -11.12 7.27 -33.75
C ASP A 177 -10.05 8.28 -33.33
N THR A 178 -10.45 9.34 -32.63
CA THR A 178 -9.53 10.32 -32.05
C THR A 178 -8.58 9.69 -31.03
N LYS A 179 -9.07 8.78 -30.18
CA LYS A 179 -8.23 8.03 -29.23
C LYS A 179 -7.22 7.15 -29.94
N PHE A 180 -7.58 6.49 -31.05
CA PHE A 180 -6.65 5.68 -31.83
C PHE A 180 -5.55 6.52 -32.48
N ASP A 181 -5.85 7.71 -32.95
CA ASP A 181 -4.81 8.61 -33.50
C ASP A 181 -3.88 9.15 -32.40
N ILE A 182 -4.42 9.48 -31.22
CA ILE A 182 -3.61 9.79 -30.05
C ILE A 182 -2.74 8.60 -29.67
N ALA A 183 -3.29 7.37 -29.68
CA ALA A 183 -2.54 6.16 -29.35
C ALA A 183 -1.34 5.96 -30.28
N LYS A 184 -1.50 6.16 -31.59
CA LYS A 184 -0.40 6.10 -32.58
C LYS A 184 0.71 7.11 -32.25
N ASN A 185 0.33 8.33 -31.89
CA ASN A 185 1.29 9.38 -31.52
C ASN A 185 2.04 9.06 -30.24
N LEU A 186 1.33 8.56 -29.19
CA LEU A 186 1.95 8.14 -27.95
C LEU A 186 2.94 6.98 -28.15
N LEU A 187 2.58 5.98 -28.96
CA LEU A 187 3.45 4.86 -29.30
C LEU A 187 4.71 5.28 -30.04
N ARG A 188 4.60 6.28 -30.95
CA ARG A 188 5.76 6.80 -31.72
C ARG A 188 6.67 7.67 -30.87
N ALA A 189 6.12 8.44 -29.95
CA ALA A 189 6.83 9.44 -29.17
C ALA A 189 7.33 8.95 -27.81
N SER A 190 6.94 7.74 -27.39
CA SER A 190 7.36 7.15 -26.12
C SER A 190 7.84 5.71 -26.30
N ASN A 191 8.71 5.25 -25.41
CA ASN A 191 9.14 3.85 -25.37
C ASN A 191 8.11 3.01 -24.58
N SER A 192 6.87 2.93 -25.08
CA SER A 192 5.75 2.29 -24.40
C SER A 192 5.16 1.15 -25.22
N HIS A 193 4.48 0.22 -24.52
CA HIS A 193 3.77 -0.87 -25.18
C HIS A 193 2.31 -0.49 -25.48
N LEU A 194 1.76 -1.05 -26.56
CA LEU A 194 0.38 -0.84 -27.00
C LEU A 194 -0.65 -0.98 -25.84
N ARG A 195 -0.47 -2.00 -25.01
CA ARG A 195 -1.34 -2.26 -23.85
C ARG A 195 -1.35 -1.12 -22.83
N GLN A 196 -0.20 -0.47 -22.58
CA GLN A 196 -0.09 0.68 -21.68
C GLN A 196 -0.82 1.89 -22.23
N VAL A 197 -0.65 2.15 -23.53
CA VAL A 197 -1.32 3.27 -24.22
C VAL A 197 -2.83 3.07 -24.21
N TYR A 198 -3.33 1.88 -24.56
CA TYR A 198 -4.75 1.58 -24.56
C TYR A 198 -5.36 1.69 -23.17
N LYS A 199 -4.67 1.18 -22.15
CA LYS A 199 -5.11 1.33 -20.75
C LYS A 199 -5.19 2.80 -20.34
N PHE A 200 -4.22 3.60 -20.72
CA PHE A 200 -4.17 5.03 -20.41
C PHE A 200 -5.29 5.82 -21.09
N LEU A 201 -5.60 5.51 -22.34
CA LEU A 201 -6.66 6.17 -23.13
C LEU A 201 -8.06 5.58 -22.87
N HIS A 202 -8.18 4.55 -22.01
CA HIS A 202 -9.41 3.80 -21.78
C HIS A 202 -10.03 3.23 -23.07
N ILE A 203 -9.19 2.76 -23.99
CA ILE A 203 -9.64 2.04 -25.18
C ILE A 203 -9.94 0.59 -24.78
N VAL A 204 -11.19 0.18 -24.95
CA VAL A 204 -11.63 -1.19 -24.67
C VAL A 204 -11.28 -2.06 -25.90
N HIS A 205 -10.46 -3.10 -25.69
CA HIS A 205 -10.29 -4.11 -26.72
C HIS A 205 -11.65 -4.80 -26.95
N GLY A 206 -12.24 -4.56 -28.10
CA GLY A 206 -13.32 -5.43 -28.57
C GLY A 206 -12.77 -6.84 -28.66
N SER A 207 -13.44 -7.79 -28.02
CA SER A 207 -13.28 -9.21 -28.27
C SER A 207 -13.62 -9.45 -29.74
N ALA A 208 -12.57 -9.65 -30.55
CA ALA A 208 -12.70 -10.28 -31.84
C ALA A 208 -12.67 -11.78 -31.66
#